data_b06678efab53b66999f695ec771578a8
#
_entry.id   b06678efab53b66999f695ec771578a8
#
_cell.length_a   1.000
_cell.length_b   1.000
_cell.length_c   1.000
_cell.angle_alpha   90.00
_cell.angle_beta   90.00
_cell.angle_gamma   90.00
#
_symmetry.space_group_name_H-M   'P 1'
#
loop_
_entity.id
_entity.type
_entity.pdbx_description
1 polymer ?
#
loop_
_entity_poly.entity_id
_entity_poly.type
_entity_poly.pdbx_seq_one_letter_code
_entity_poly.pdbx_strand_id
1 'polypeptide(L)'
;IVARADDQEPGSADPDPGWKVFHGPNTIRFTGIGLLTPVFFDLLENPLMRILADNRLDPGCPDYWLNTAQAMLIGPGQPAQLLHRDCQNWSSLTKMTWPNMPEVTISMMLALDEVCETNGATRVIPGSHLWSDYRTKGQAVDTIPAEMSAGSALFYSGKVIHGGGANLSETDWRLALHLSFVVG
;
A
#
# COMPACT_ATOMS: atom_id res chain seq x y z
N ILE A 1 -2.06 -16.67 8.20
CA ILE A 1 -2.04 -15.27 8.70
C ILE A 1 -3.17 -15.05 9.68
N VAL A 2 -4.43 -15.30 9.30
CA VAL A 2 -5.61 -15.07 10.16
C VAL A 2 -5.52 -15.79 11.51
N ALA A 3 -5.08 -17.05 11.53
CA ALA A 3 -4.91 -17.82 12.78
C ALA A 3 -3.89 -17.23 13.78
N ARG A 4 -3.13 -16.22 13.39
CA ARG A 4 -2.21 -15.50 14.28
C ARG A 4 -2.71 -14.08 14.64
N ALA A 5 -3.85 -13.67 14.10
CA ALA A 5 -4.45 -12.37 14.41
C ALA A 5 -4.97 -12.33 15.86
N ASP A 6 -5.44 -13.46 16.35
CA ASP A 6 -5.96 -13.60 17.73
C ASP A 6 -4.89 -13.35 18.81
N ASP A 7 -3.61 -13.51 18.44
CA ASP A 7 -2.47 -13.29 19.35
C ASP A 7 -1.88 -11.87 19.24
N GLN A 8 -2.47 -10.98 18.42
CA GLN A 8 -1.94 -9.64 18.20
C GLN A 8 -2.96 -8.55 18.53
N GLU A 9 -2.48 -7.53 19.23
CA GLU A 9 -3.28 -6.33 19.47
C GLU A 9 -3.25 -5.42 18.24
N PRO A 10 -4.41 -4.85 17.84
CA PRO A 10 -4.46 -3.84 16.78
C PRO A 10 -3.65 -2.59 17.12
N GLY A 11 -3.24 -1.89 16.09
CA GLY A 11 -2.54 -0.62 16.21
C GLY A 11 -1.03 -0.73 15.98
N SER A 12 -0.29 0.23 16.49
CA SER A 12 1.16 0.30 16.37
C SER A 12 1.83 0.34 17.74
N ALA A 13 2.84 -0.51 17.92
CA ALA A 13 3.71 -0.45 19.09
C ALA A 13 4.74 0.69 19.02
N ASP A 14 4.85 1.39 17.88
CA ASP A 14 5.74 2.54 17.72
C ASP A 14 5.34 3.64 18.69
N PRO A 15 6.29 4.22 19.47
CA PRO A 15 6.01 5.30 20.40
C PRO A 15 5.60 6.61 19.72
N ASP A 16 5.97 6.82 18.45
CA ASP A 16 5.65 8.04 17.70
C ASP A 16 4.15 8.15 17.40
N PRO A 17 3.48 9.23 17.84
CA PRO A 17 2.06 9.42 17.60
C PRO A 17 1.69 9.48 16.10
N GLY A 18 2.59 9.99 15.24
CA GLY A 18 2.39 10.04 13.80
C GLY A 18 2.28 8.65 13.18
N TRP A 19 3.16 7.73 13.61
CA TRP A 19 3.11 6.33 13.18
C TRP A 19 1.86 5.61 13.69
N LYS A 20 1.41 5.89 14.92
CA LYS A 20 0.16 5.34 15.45
C LYS A 20 -1.04 5.74 14.59
N VAL A 21 -1.11 7.01 14.21
CA VAL A 21 -2.16 7.52 13.31
C VAL A 21 -2.03 6.90 11.91
N PHE A 22 -0.82 6.82 11.38
CA PHE A 22 -0.57 6.28 10.04
C PHE A 22 -0.88 4.78 9.94
N HIS A 23 -0.50 4.01 10.94
CA HIS A 23 -0.77 2.57 10.98
C HIS A 23 -2.24 2.26 11.26
N GLY A 24 -2.92 3.13 12.00
CA GLY A 24 -4.33 2.99 12.36
C GLY A 24 -4.54 2.20 13.65
N PRO A 25 -5.43 2.67 14.53
CA PRO A 25 -5.65 2.06 15.84
C PRO A 25 -6.31 0.68 15.77
N ASN A 26 -7.03 0.37 14.70
CA ASN A 26 -7.73 -0.91 14.53
C ASN A 26 -7.24 -1.69 13.30
N THR A 27 -5.92 -1.70 13.10
CA THR A 27 -5.25 -2.47 12.04
C THR A 27 -4.20 -3.38 12.63
N ILE A 28 -4.22 -4.65 12.27
CA ILE A 28 -3.16 -5.62 12.59
C ILE A 28 -2.26 -5.75 11.36
N ARG A 29 -0.94 -5.62 11.56
CA ARG A 29 0.05 -5.67 10.47
C ARG A 29 1.00 -6.83 10.69
N PHE A 30 1.05 -7.72 9.70
CA PHE A 30 1.98 -8.84 9.68
C PHE A 30 3.14 -8.52 8.75
N THR A 31 4.34 -8.56 9.29
CA THR A 31 5.60 -8.49 8.52
C THR A 31 6.30 -9.84 8.53
N GLY A 32 7.39 -9.99 7.77
CA GLY A 32 8.11 -11.25 7.71
C GLY A 32 7.25 -12.39 7.10
N ILE A 33 6.44 -12.08 6.12
CA ILE A 33 5.42 -12.99 5.54
C ILE A 33 6.05 -14.33 5.08
N GLY A 34 7.27 -14.30 4.53
CA GLY A 34 7.99 -15.51 4.13
C GLY A 34 8.29 -16.47 5.29
N LEU A 35 8.35 -15.98 6.53
CA LEU A 35 8.48 -16.83 7.72
C LEU A 35 7.14 -17.42 8.15
N LEU A 36 6.04 -16.81 7.73
CA LEU A 36 4.69 -17.25 8.07
C LEU A 36 4.15 -18.29 7.08
N THR A 37 4.53 -18.16 5.80
CA THR A 37 4.07 -19.07 4.75
C THR A 37 5.03 -19.08 3.56
N PRO A 38 5.44 -20.27 3.07
CA PRO A 38 6.28 -20.39 1.88
C PRO A 38 5.57 -19.97 0.57
N VAL A 39 4.24 -20.02 0.52
CA VAL A 39 3.42 -19.53 -0.62
C VAL A 39 3.72 -18.07 -0.98
N PHE A 40 4.24 -17.30 -0.04
CA PHE A 40 4.69 -15.95 -0.29
C PHE A 40 5.79 -15.87 -1.37
N PHE A 41 6.69 -16.83 -1.41
CA PHE A 41 7.75 -16.87 -2.43
C PHE A 41 7.20 -17.21 -3.82
N ASP A 42 6.19 -18.09 -3.90
CA ASP A 42 5.50 -18.38 -5.16
C ASP A 42 4.83 -17.13 -5.72
N LEU A 43 4.28 -16.28 -4.84
CA LEU A 43 3.72 -14.99 -5.24
C LEU A 43 4.80 -14.05 -5.78
N LEU A 44 5.97 -13.94 -5.13
CA LEU A 44 7.06 -13.08 -5.59
C LEU A 44 7.65 -13.56 -6.93
N GLU A 45 7.63 -14.87 -7.19
CA GLU A 45 8.10 -15.47 -8.44
C GLU A 45 7.07 -15.37 -9.57
N ASN A 46 5.86 -14.87 -9.28
CA ASN A 46 4.83 -14.69 -10.31
C ASN A 46 5.35 -13.79 -11.44
N PRO A 47 5.36 -14.27 -12.70
CA PRO A 47 5.95 -13.52 -13.81
C PRO A 47 5.28 -12.16 -14.06
N LEU A 48 3.99 -12.00 -13.72
CA LEU A 48 3.31 -10.72 -13.83
C LEU A 48 3.94 -9.66 -12.93
N MET A 49 4.33 -10.03 -11.70
CA MET A 49 5.01 -9.13 -10.76
C MET A 49 6.31 -8.60 -11.36
N ARG A 50 7.12 -9.49 -11.91
CA ARG A 50 8.39 -9.13 -12.55
C ARG A 50 8.17 -8.26 -13.78
N ILE A 51 7.25 -8.63 -14.67
CA ILE A 51 6.91 -7.85 -15.86
C ILE A 51 6.50 -6.42 -15.48
N LEU A 52 5.69 -6.25 -14.44
CA LEU A 52 5.25 -4.93 -13.99
C LEU A 52 6.41 -4.11 -13.41
N ALA A 53 7.27 -4.73 -12.60
CA ALA A 53 8.45 -4.09 -12.02
C ALA A 53 9.46 -3.69 -13.12
N ASP A 54 9.83 -4.62 -14.00
CA ASP A 54 10.77 -4.39 -15.09
C ASP A 54 10.32 -3.27 -16.05
N ASN A 55 9.00 -3.13 -16.26
CA ASN A 55 8.46 -2.11 -17.17
C ASN A 55 8.21 -0.75 -16.52
N ARG A 56 8.22 -0.65 -15.20
CA ARG A 56 7.80 0.57 -14.49
C ARG A 56 8.88 1.22 -13.65
N LEU A 57 9.79 0.44 -13.08
CA LEU A 57 10.93 1.00 -12.37
C LEU A 57 11.93 1.57 -13.36
N ASP A 58 12.73 2.53 -12.92
CA ASP A 58 13.63 3.28 -13.76
C ASP A 58 14.48 2.34 -14.63
N PRO A 59 14.37 2.41 -15.97
CA PRO A 59 15.15 1.57 -16.87
C PRO A 59 16.66 1.87 -16.81
N GLY A 60 17.06 2.99 -16.23
CA GLY A 60 18.46 3.32 -15.92
C GLY A 60 19.00 2.61 -14.69
N CYS A 61 18.16 1.96 -13.90
CA CYS A 61 18.54 1.21 -12.71
C CYS A 61 18.64 -0.27 -13.05
N PRO A 62 19.80 -0.91 -12.85
CA PRO A 62 20.00 -2.29 -13.26
C PRO A 62 19.29 -3.30 -12.36
N ASP A 63 18.81 -2.87 -11.20
CA ASP A 63 18.23 -3.78 -10.20
C ASP A 63 17.16 -3.09 -9.36
N TYR A 64 16.32 -3.89 -8.72
CA TYR A 64 15.33 -3.45 -7.75
C TYR A 64 15.13 -4.55 -6.68
N TRP A 65 14.64 -4.17 -5.53
CA TRP A 65 14.34 -5.12 -4.45
C TRP A 65 12.96 -4.94 -3.85
N LEU A 66 12.54 -5.94 -3.11
CA LEU A 66 11.34 -5.87 -2.29
C LEU A 66 11.56 -4.93 -1.12
N ASN A 67 10.91 -3.77 -1.14
CA ASN A 67 10.99 -2.76 -0.08
C ASN A 67 10.06 -3.08 1.09
N THR A 68 8.83 -3.48 0.77
CA THR A 68 7.80 -3.79 1.78
C THR A 68 7.02 -5.03 1.40
N ALA A 69 6.78 -5.90 2.38
CA ALA A 69 5.82 -6.99 2.32
C ALA A 69 5.04 -7.03 3.63
N GLN A 70 3.77 -6.66 3.58
CA GLN A 70 2.96 -6.46 4.78
C GLN A 70 1.52 -6.91 4.54
N ALA A 71 1.07 -7.94 5.27
CA ALA A 71 -0.36 -8.25 5.30
C ALA A 71 -1.04 -7.35 6.33
N MET A 72 -2.15 -6.76 5.95
CA MET A 72 -2.90 -5.81 6.75
C MET A 72 -4.33 -6.29 6.94
N LEU A 73 -4.69 -6.56 8.19
CA LEU A 73 -6.02 -6.90 8.62
C LEU A 73 -6.64 -5.65 9.24
N ILE A 74 -7.59 -5.04 8.53
CA ILE A 74 -8.23 -3.77 8.92
C ILE A 74 -9.58 -4.06 9.54
N GLY A 75 -9.72 -3.70 10.81
CA GLY A 75 -10.92 -3.97 11.60
C GLY A 75 -12.02 -2.91 11.51
N PRO A 76 -13.22 -3.26 11.98
CA PRO A 76 -14.37 -2.36 12.05
C PRO A 76 -14.04 -1.05 12.77
N GLY A 77 -14.57 0.07 12.25
CA GLY A 77 -14.32 1.39 12.83
C GLY A 77 -12.92 1.97 12.61
N GLN A 78 -12.05 1.29 11.82
CA GLN A 78 -10.75 1.87 11.46
C GLN A 78 -10.94 3.15 10.66
N PRO A 79 -10.40 4.32 11.09
CA PRO A 79 -10.45 5.56 10.32
C PRO A 79 -9.68 5.46 9.01
N ALA A 80 -10.04 6.29 8.04
CA ALA A 80 -9.27 6.41 6.80
C ALA A 80 -7.84 6.88 7.09
N GLN A 81 -6.90 6.32 6.36
CA GLN A 81 -5.50 6.74 6.38
C GLN A 81 -5.35 8.13 5.73
N LEU A 82 -4.38 8.90 6.20
CA LEU A 82 -4.00 10.14 5.53
C LEU A 82 -3.53 9.88 4.11
N LEU A 83 -4.01 10.68 3.17
CA LEU A 83 -3.58 10.60 1.78
C LEU A 83 -2.10 10.96 1.64
N HIS A 84 -1.35 10.12 0.96
CA HIS A 84 0.09 10.23 0.80
C HIS A 84 0.56 9.68 -0.55
N ARG A 85 1.84 9.87 -0.83
CA ARG A 85 2.56 9.23 -1.93
C ARG A 85 3.68 8.38 -1.35
N ASP A 86 3.86 7.15 -1.79
CA ASP A 86 4.95 6.29 -1.31
C ASP A 86 6.33 6.87 -1.64
N CYS A 87 6.46 7.53 -2.79
CA CYS A 87 7.72 8.15 -3.21
C CYS A 87 8.20 9.27 -2.28
N GLN A 88 7.37 9.77 -1.36
CA GLN A 88 7.81 10.79 -0.38
C GLN A 88 8.83 10.24 0.63
N ASN A 89 8.98 8.92 0.75
CA ASN A 89 10.05 8.31 1.53
C ASN A 89 11.44 8.65 0.97
N TRP A 90 11.51 8.96 -0.33
CA TRP A 90 12.71 9.46 -1.02
C TRP A 90 12.60 10.97 -1.29
N SER A 91 12.27 11.73 -0.25
CA SER A 91 11.85 13.13 -0.36
C SER A 91 12.88 14.06 -1.02
N SER A 92 14.17 13.80 -0.86
CA SER A 92 15.23 14.60 -1.51
C SER A 92 15.16 14.46 -3.02
N LEU A 93 15.12 13.23 -3.53
CA LEU A 93 14.98 12.95 -4.96
C LEU A 93 13.65 13.49 -5.49
N THR A 94 12.56 13.19 -4.80
CA THR A 94 11.21 13.62 -5.20
C THR A 94 11.11 15.14 -5.36
N LYS A 95 11.62 15.91 -4.40
CA LYS A 95 11.56 17.38 -4.44
C LYS A 95 12.43 17.99 -5.52
N MET A 96 13.57 17.38 -5.82
CA MET A 96 14.54 17.92 -6.78
C MET A 96 14.15 17.66 -8.23
N THR A 97 13.45 16.57 -8.51
CA THR A 97 13.19 16.09 -9.87
C THR A 97 11.71 16.13 -10.29
N TRP A 98 10.79 16.47 -9.39
CA TRP A 98 9.37 16.57 -9.70
C TRP A 98 9.09 17.68 -10.73
N PRO A 99 8.19 17.50 -11.71
CA PRO A 99 7.33 16.31 -11.93
C PRO A 99 7.99 15.20 -12.77
N ASN A 100 9.19 15.44 -13.29
CA ASN A 100 9.92 14.52 -14.19
C ASN A 100 10.69 13.42 -13.43
N MET A 101 10.32 13.23 -12.17
CA MET A 101 10.91 12.18 -11.33
C MET A 101 10.73 10.81 -11.99
N PRO A 102 11.82 10.00 -12.11
CA PRO A 102 11.68 8.61 -12.54
C PRO A 102 10.79 7.82 -11.57
N GLU A 103 10.28 6.69 -12.00
CA GLU A 103 9.55 5.79 -11.11
C GLU A 103 10.53 5.04 -10.23
N VAL A 104 10.62 5.43 -8.96
CA VAL A 104 11.56 4.82 -8.01
C VAL A 104 10.92 3.75 -7.13
N THR A 105 9.59 3.74 -7.04
CA THR A 105 8.87 2.73 -6.28
C THR A 105 7.50 2.48 -6.89
N ILE A 106 7.13 1.22 -6.90
CA ILE A 106 5.81 0.74 -7.31
C ILE A 106 5.24 -0.10 -6.19
N SER A 107 3.93 -0.11 -6.09
CA SER A 107 3.22 -0.85 -5.06
C SER A 107 2.11 -1.70 -5.66
N MET A 108 1.83 -2.81 -4.99
CA MET A 108 0.70 -3.67 -5.26
C MET A 108 -0.07 -3.93 -3.96
N MET A 109 -1.38 -3.79 -4.03
CA MET A 109 -2.29 -4.22 -2.99
C MET A 109 -3.09 -5.42 -3.49
N LEU A 110 -2.77 -6.60 -2.99
CA LEU A 110 -3.46 -7.85 -3.31
C LEU A 110 -4.60 -8.07 -2.32
N ALA A 111 -5.81 -8.20 -2.82
CA ALA A 111 -6.99 -8.53 -2.03
C ALA A 111 -6.95 -10.01 -1.65
N LEU A 112 -6.87 -10.34 -0.37
CA LEU A 112 -6.96 -11.71 0.14
C LEU A 112 -8.40 -12.07 0.52
N ASP A 113 -9.23 -11.05 0.81
CA ASP A 113 -10.67 -11.13 0.98
C ASP A 113 -11.35 -10.19 -0.02
N GLU A 114 -12.68 -10.17 -0.04
CA GLU A 114 -13.45 -9.16 -0.76
C GLU A 114 -13.14 -7.77 -0.20
N VAL A 115 -12.78 -6.84 -1.08
CA VAL A 115 -12.45 -5.46 -0.74
C VAL A 115 -13.45 -4.52 -1.37
N CYS A 116 -14.18 -3.79 -0.54
CA CYS A 116 -15.18 -2.81 -0.98
C CYS A 116 -15.03 -1.48 -0.23
N GLU A 117 -15.74 -0.45 -0.68
CA GLU A 117 -15.68 0.87 -0.06
C GLU A 117 -16.00 0.81 1.44
N THR A 118 -16.99 0.02 1.82
CA THR A 118 -17.47 -0.04 3.21
C THR A 118 -16.53 -0.76 4.17
N ASN A 119 -15.65 -1.67 3.67
CA ASN A 119 -14.70 -2.38 4.53
C ASN A 119 -13.25 -1.86 4.40
N GLY A 120 -13.07 -0.67 3.83
CA GLY A 120 -11.78 0.02 3.84
C GLY A 120 -10.94 -0.22 2.58
N ALA A 121 -11.55 -0.28 1.38
CA ALA A 121 -10.82 -0.30 0.13
C ALA A 121 -9.81 0.84 0.05
N THR A 122 -8.63 0.56 -0.50
CA THR A 122 -7.64 1.60 -0.78
C THR A 122 -8.25 2.67 -1.67
N ARG A 123 -8.15 3.91 -1.26
CA ARG A 123 -8.62 5.06 -2.03
C ARG A 123 -7.48 5.67 -2.80
N VAL A 124 -7.69 5.96 -4.07
CA VAL A 124 -6.68 6.52 -4.98
C VAL A 124 -7.21 7.77 -5.67
N ILE A 125 -6.33 8.72 -5.98
CA ILE A 125 -6.65 9.85 -6.86
C ILE A 125 -6.08 9.56 -8.24
N PRO A 126 -6.91 9.15 -9.21
CA PRO A 126 -6.45 8.85 -10.56
C PRO A 126 -5.74 10.05 -11.20
N GLY A 127 -4.63 9.80 -11.88
CA GLY A 127 -3.87 10.86 -12.55
C GLY A 127 -3.02 11.74 -11.64
N SER A 128 -3.08 11.60 -10.31
CA SER A 128 -2.32 12.44 -9.37
C SER A 128 -0.80 12.33 -9.50
N HIS A 129 -0.29 11.26 -10.10
CA HIS A 129 1.13 11.08 -10.43
C HIS A 129 1.62 12.03 -11.53
N LEU A 130 0.70 12.63 -12.29
CA LEU A 130 0.99 13.58 -13.37
C LEU A 130 0.87 15.05 -12.92
N TRP A 131 0.48 15.32 -11.68
CA TRP A 131 0.34 16.69 -11.21
C TRP A 131 1.68 17.42 -11.23
N SER A 132 1.65 18.70 -11.60
CA SER A 132 2.85 19.51 -11.76
C SER A 132 3.50 19.96 -10.45
N ASP A 133 2.74 20.07 -9.36
CA ASP A 133 3.25 20.43 -8.04
C ASP A 133 3.16 19.25 -7.06
N TYR A 134 4.33 18.81 -6.63
CA TYR A 134 4.46 17.76 -5.60
C TYR A 134 3.73 18.07 -4.30
N ARG A 135 3.65 19.36 -3.92
CA ARG A 135 3.04 19.81 -2.67
C ARG A 135 1.52 19.78 -2.71
N THR A 136 0.92 19.67 -3.89
CA THR A 136 -0.53 19.56 -4.02
C THR A 136 -1.01 18.32 -3.28
N LYS A 137 -1.75 18.55 -2.21
CA LYS A 137 -2.38 17.49 -1.42
C LYS A 137 -3.73 17.15 -2.05
N GLY A 138 -4.03 15.87 -2.15
CA GLY A 138 -5.36 15.43 -2.55
C GLY A 138 -6.39 15.65 -1.46
N GLN A 139 -7.64 15.67 -1.84
CA GLN A 139 -8.78 15.69 -0.91
C GLN A 139 -9.53 14.35 -0.99
N ALA A 140 -10.20 13.96 0.09
CA ALA A 140 -10.96 12.71 0.12
C ALA A 140 -12.02 12.63 -0.99
N VAL A 141 -12.62 13.77 -1.36
CA VAL A 141 -13.63 13.86 -2.42
C VAL A 141 -13.06 13.54 -3.82
N ASP A 142 -11.75 13.72 -4.01
CA ASP A 142 -11.08 13.44 -5.29
C ASP A 142 -10.73 11.96 -5.45
N THR A 143 -10.92 11.16 -4.41
CA THR A 143 -10.53 9.76 -4.40
C THR A 143 -11.63 8.84 -4.88
N ILE A 144 -11.24 7.74 -5.50
CA ILE A 144 -12.11 6.60 -5.78
C ILE A 144 -11.65 5.36 -4.99
N PRO A 145 -12.56 4.51 -4.51
CA PRO A 145 -12.21 3.25 -3.87
C PRO A 145 -11.74 2.23 -4.92
N ALA A 146 -10.68 1.51 -4.64
CA ALA A 146 -10.23 0.38 -5.42
C ALA A 146 -10.91 -0.89 -4.89
N GLU A 147 -12.15 -1.11 -5.31
CA GLU A 147 -12.89 -2.32 -4.97
C GLU A 147 -12.36 -3.51 -5.75
N MET A 148 -12.20 -4.65 -5.08
CA MET A 148 -11.55 -5.83 -5.65
C MET A 148 -12.13 -7.10 -5.05
N SER A 149 -12.41 -8.08 -5.92
CA SER A 149 -12.67 -9.44 -5.45
C SER A 149 -11.38 -10.09 -4.93
N ALA A 150 -11.51 -11.04 -4.03
CA ALA A 150 -10.38 -11.83 -3.54
C ALA A 150 -9.54 -12.41 -4.70
N GLY A 151 -8.23 -12.30 -4.61
CA GLY A 151 -7.28 -12.69 -5.66
C GLY A 151 -6.98 -11.61 -6.70
N SER A 152 -7.71 -10.48 -6.69
CA SER A 152 -7.40 -9.33 -7.54
C SER A 152 -6.34 -8.44 -6.90
N ALA A 153 -5.67 -7.61 -7.71
CA ALA A 153 -4.67 -6.68 -7.21
C ALA A 153 -4.79 -5.29 -7.84
N LEU A 154 -4.64 -4.27 -7.01
CA LEU A 154 -4.40 -2.91 -7.42
C LEU A 154 -2.89 -2.70 -7.57
N PHE A 155 -2.44 -2.36 -8.77
CA PHE A 155 -1.06 -1.97 -9.04
C PHE A 155 -0.98 -0.46 -9.25
N TYR A 156 -0.04 0.21 -8.59
CA TYR A 156 0.08 1.67 -8.67
C TYR A 156 1.51 2.18 -8.51
N SER A 157 1.74 3.34 -9.11
CA SER A 157 2.98 4.11 -9.00
C SER A 157 3.11 4.70 -7.60
N GLY A 158 4.32 4.72 -7.06
CA GLY A 158 4.61 5.41 -5.81
C GLY A 158 4.34 6.92 -5.85
N LYS A 159 4.14 7.49 -7.03
CA LYS A 159 3.76 8.91 -7.22
C LYS A 159 2.26 9.17 -7.10
N VAL A 160 1.42 8.14 -7.11
CA VAL A 160 -0.04 8.28 -6.97
C VAL A 160 -0.41 8.63 -5.53
N ILE A 161 -1.29 9.62 -5.36
CA ILE A 161 -1.87 9.91 -4.06
C ILE A 161 -2.90 8.83 -3.73
N HIS A 162 -2.71 8.21 -2.58
CA HIS A 162 -3.57 7.15 -2.09
C HIS A 162 -3.59 7.08 -0.56
N GLY A 163 -4.43 6.21 -0.03
CA GLY A 163 -4.54 5.90 1.39
C GLY A 163 -5.56 4.79 1.65
N GLY A 164 -5.46 4.12 2.76
CA GLY A 164 -6.48 3.16 3.18
C GLY A 164 -7.82 3.86 3.41
N GLY A 165 -8.91 3.30 2.91
CA GLY A 165 -10.26 3.77 3.23
C GLY A 165 -10.64 3.46 4.68
N ALA A 166 -11.65 4.15 5.19
CA ALA A 166 -12.23 3.81 6.48
C ALA A 166 -12.98 2.47 6.39
N ASN A 167 -12.82 1.63 7.40
CA ASN A 167 -13.69 0.46 7.55
C ASN A 167 -14.94 0.88 8.34
N LEU A 168 -16.03 1.05 7.62
CA LEU A 168 -17.34 1.48 8.16
C LEU A 168 -18.24 0.30 8.51
N SER A 169 -17.79 -0.94 8.30
CA SER A 169 -18.54 -2.14 8.65
C SER A 169 -18.63 -2.29 10.17
N GLU A 170 -19.59 -3.06 10.63
CA GLU A 170 -19.78 -3.36 12.06
C GLU A 170 -18.92 -4.55 12.51
N THR A 171 -18.61 -5.47 11.61
CA THR A 171 -17.99 -6.76 11.97
C THR A 171 -16.90 -7.22 11.03
N ASP A 172 -16.77 -6.65 9.82
CA ASP A 172 -15.87 -7.18 8.81
C ASP A 172 -14.43 -6.76 9.05
N TRP A 173 -13.56 -7.74 9.14
CA TRP A 173 -12.11 -7.57 9.09
C TRP A 173 -11.62 -7.84 7.67
N ARG A 174 -11.02 -6.85 7.03
CA ARG A 174 -10.55 -6.93 5.64
C ARG A 174 -9.06 -7.22 5.58
N LEU A 175 -8.68 -8.33 4.95
CA LEU A 175 -7.29 -8.74 4.77
C LEU A 175 -6.80 -8.43 3.36
N ALA A 176 -5.67 -7.71 3.27
CA ALA A 176 -4.96 -7.50 2.02
C ALA A 176 -3.44 -7.58 2.24
N LEU A 177 -2.70 -7.94 1.20
CA LEU A 177 -1.25 -7.97 1.20
C LEU A 177 -0.70 -6.80 0.38
N HIS A 178 0.08 -5.94 1.03
CA HIS A 178 0.82 -4.87 0.38
C HIS A 178 2.24 -5.34 0.06
N LEU A 179 2.63 -5.20 -1.19
CA LEU A 179 4.00 -5.38 -1.68
C LEU A 179 4.46 -4.09 -2.34
N SER A 180 5.69 -3.66 -2.07
CA SER A 180 6.31 -2.59 -2.83
C SER A 180 7.73 -2.96 -3.24
N PHE A 181 8.10 -2.52 -4.44
CA PHE A 181 9.44 -2.65 -4.98
C PHE A 181 10.05 -1.27 -5.17
N VAL A 182 11.35 -1.19 -4.99
CA VAL A 182 12.13 0.05 -5.12
C VAL A 182 13.39 -0.20 -5.92
N VAL A 183 13.81 0.77 -6.70
CA VAL A 183 15.09 0.75 -7.43
C VAL A 183 16.28 0.58 -6.47
N GLY A 184 17.29 -0.18 -6.89
CA GLY A 184 18.50 -0.48 -6.12
C GLY A 184 19.54 0.64 -6.12
#